data_75dd813c655a23554b9b739488002285
#
_entry.id   75dd813c655a23554b9b739488002285
#
_cell.length_a   1.000
_cell.length_b   1.000
_cell.length_c   1.000
_cell.angle_alpha   90.00
_cell.angle_beta   90.00
_cell.angle_gamma   90.00
#
_symmetry.space_group_name_H-M   'P 1'
#
loop_
_entity.id
_entity.type
_entity.pdbx_description
1 polymer ?
#
loop_
_entity_poly.entity_id
_entity_poly.type
_entity_poly.pdbx_seq_one_letter_code
_entity_poly.pdbx_strand_id
1 'polypeptide(L)'
;MAQKPVDNITQIIGGTPVVKLRNVVDDNAADVYVKLEYQNPGGSVKDRIALAMIEKAEREGKIKPGDTIVEPTSGNTGIGLAFVCAAKGYKAVFTMPETMSQERRNLLKAYGAELVLTPGSEAMKGAIKKAKELKEEHGYFEPQQFENPANPEVHELTTGPELLQQFEGKTIDAFLAGVGTGGTLSGVGKVLKKEYPNIEIVVIEPEASPVLSGGEPGPHKLQGLGAGFIPGTLNTEIYDSIIKVGNDTAMEMSRRVAKEEGILAGISSGAAIYAAIQKAKELGKGKTVVTVLPSNGERYLSTPLYSFDD
;
A
#
# COMPACT_ATOMS: atom_id res chain seq x y z
N MET A 1 -21.87 12.89 7.06
CA MET A 1 -23.14 12.60 6.33
C MET A 1 -23.14 11.13 5.96
N ALA A 2 -24.29 10.44 6.03
CA ALA A 2 -24.38 9.05 5.59
C ALA A 2 -24.15 8.93 4.09
N GLN A 3 -23.38 7.93 3.66
CA GLN A 3 -23.14 7.65 2.26
C GLN A 3 -24.42 7.10 1.62
N LYS A 4 -24.74 7.52 0.40
CA LYS A 4 -25.87 6.97 -0.35
C LYS A 4 -25.62 5.49 -0.71
N PRO A 5 -26.69 4.68 -0.87
CA PRO A 5 -26.54 3.33 -1.39
C PRO A 5 -25.79 3.32 -2.73
N VAL A 6 -24.95 2.30 -2.91
CA VAL A 6 -24.18 2.05 -4.13
C VAL A 6 -24.55 0.70 -4.74
N ASP A 7 -24.37 0.53 -6.02
CA ASP A 7 -24.76 -0.71 -6.72
C ASP A 7 -23.68 -1.80 -6.64
N ASN A 8 -22.43 -1.42 -6.41
CA ASN A 8 -21.30 -2.35 -6.38
C ASN A 8 -20.30 -1.95 -5.30
N ILE A 9 -19.74 -2.92 -4.59
CA ILE A 9 -18.78 -2.71 -3.51
C ILE A 9 -17.52 -1.95 -3.95
N THR A 10 -17.12 -2.03 -5.21
CA THR A 10 -15.97 -1.28 -5.74
C THR A 10 -16.17 0.24 -5.74
N GLN A 11 -17.42 0.70 -5.73
CA GLN A 11 -17.76 2.13 -5.72
C GLN A 11 -17.49 2.82 -4.37
N ILE A 12 -17.21 2.06 -3.32
CA ILE A 12 -16.82 2.62 -2.01
C ILE A 12 -15.31 2.61 -1.76
N ILE A 13 -14.51 2.25 -2.77
CA ILE A 13 -13.06 2.39 -2.70
C ILE A 13 -12.70 3.88 -2.70
N GLY A 14 -11.80 4.27 -1.81
CA GLY A 14 -11.39 5.66 -1.65
C GLY A 14 -12.22 6.43 -0.62
N GLY A 15 -12.09 7.75 -0.61
CA GLY A 15 -12.74 8.59 0.40
C GLY A 15 -12.32 8.26 1.84
N THR A 16 -11.17 7.66 2.02
CA THR A 16 -10.69 7.19 3.32
C THR A 16 -10.45 8.34 4.29
N PRO A 17 -10.73 8.17 5.60
CA PRO A 17 -10.59 9.24 6.57
C PRO A 17 -9.14 9.57 6.88
N VAL A 18 -8.94 10.78 7.41
CA VAL A 18 -7.67 11.26 7.96
C VAL A 18 -7.84 11.51 9.45
N VAL A 19 -6.88 11.07 10.25
CA VAL A 19 -6.88 11.23 11.72
C VAL A 19 -5.61 11.92 12.16
N LYS A 20 -5.72 12.90 13.08
CA LYS A 20 -4.58 13.53 13.75
C LYS A 20 -4.12 12.63 14.90
N LEU A 21 -2.83 12.31 14.95
CA LEU A 21 -2.21 11.66 16.10
C LEU A 21 -2.00 12.66 17.23
N ARG A 22 -2.20 12.22 18.49
CA ARG A 22 -2.16 13.09 19.66
C ARG A 22 -1.20 12.61 20.74
N ASN A 23 -1.23 11.30 21.05
CA ASN A 23 -0.56 10.78 22.23
C ASN A 23 0.86 10.28 21.92
N VAL A 24 1.16 9.96 20.67
CA VAL A 24 2.49 9.48 20.23
C VAL A 24 3.36 10.58 19.64
N VAL A 25 2.86 11.82 19.55
CA VAL A 25 3.54 12.97 18.96
C VAL A 25 3.84 13.99 20.06
N ASP A 26 5.08 14.50 20.11
CA ASP A 26 5.52 15.48 21.09
C ASP A 26 4.85 16.85 20.87
N ASP A 27 4.54 17.58 21.92
CA ASP A 27 3.86 18.90 21.87
C ASP A 27 4.62 19.98 21.08
N ASN A 28 5.93 19.85 20.92
CA ASN A 28 6.79 20.75 20.19
C ASN A 28 7.03 20.34 18.73
N ALA A 29 6.51 19.18 18.32
CA ALA A 29 6.60 18.70 16.95
C ALA A 29 5.49 19.30 16.07
N ALA A 30 5.62 19.10 14.75
CA ALA A 30 4.55 19.37 13.81
C ALA A 30 3.34 18.48 14.06
N ASP A 31 2.17 18.89 13.59
CA ASP A 31 0.98 18.08 13.61
C ASP A 31 1.14 16.89 12.65
N VAL A 32 0.91 15.67 13.12
CA VAL A 32 0.96 14.45 12.31
C VAL A 32 -0.44 13.93 12.02
N TYR A 33 -0.74 13.74 10.74
CA TYR A 33 -2.00 13.19 10.27
C TYR A 33 -1.75 11.90 9.50
N VAL A 34 -2.63 10.93 9.70
CA VAL A 34 -2.57 9.61 9.08
C VAL A 34 -3.83 9.33 8.26
N LYS A 35 -3.67 9.00 6.98
CA LYS A 35 -4.77 8.62 6.10
C LYS A 35 -4.99 7.11 6.17
N LEU A 36 -6.18 6.70 6.62
CA LEU A 36 -6.50 5.32 6.96
C LEU A 36 -6.90 4.51 5.71
N GLU A 37 -5.93 4.12 4.88
CA GLU A 37 -6.18 3.38 3.65
C GLU A 37 -6.71 1.95 3.89
N TYR A 38 -6.58 1.42 5.09
CA TYR A 38 -7.22 0.16 5.47
C TYR A 38 -8.76 0.27 5.62
N GLN A 39 -9.33 1.46 5.55
CA GLN A 39 -10.78 1.68 5.51
C GLN A 39 -11.37 1.42 4.10
N ASN A 40 -10.55 1.14 3.09
CA ASN A 40 -11.04 0.59 1.84
C ASN A 40 -11.70 -0.79 2.07
N PRO A 41 -12.68 -1.20 1.26
CA PRO A 41 -13.50 -2.39 1.51
C PRO A 41 -12.72 -3.71 1.57
N GLY A 42 -11.64 -3.85 0.80
CA GLY A 42 -10.72 -4.99 0.86
C GLY A 42 -9.62 -4.85 1.93
N GLY A 43 -9.64 -3.75 2.69
CA GLY A 43 -8.80 -3.53 3.87
C GLY A 43 -7.40 -3.02 3.60
N SER A 44 -7.10 -2.46 2.44
CA SER A 44 -5.81 -1.84 2.17
C SER A 44 -5.82 -0.79 1.05
N VAL A 45 -4.72 -0.04 0.96
CA VAL A 45 -4.44 0.90 -0.13
C VAL A 45 -4.46 0.23 -1.51
N LYS A 46 -4.23 -1.07 -1.59
CA LYS A 46 -4.14 -1.83 -2.84
C LYS A 46 -5.48 -2.03 -3.54
N ASP A 47 -6.60 -1.80 -2.86
CA ASP A 47 -7.93 -1.81 -3.47
C ASP A 47 -8.00 -0.78 -4.60
N ARG A 48 -7.39 0.39 -4.41
CA ARG A 48 -7.36 1.46 -5.42
C ARG A 48 -6.67 1.02 -6.71
N ILE A 49 -5.46 0.46 -6.60
CA ILE A 49 -4.71 0.03 -7.78
C ILE A 49 -5.32 -1.21 -8.43
N ALA A 50 -5.88 -2.13 -7.64
CA ALA A 50 -6.57 -3.30 -8.17
C ALA A 50 -7.73 -2.90 -9.07
N LEU A 51 -8.60 -2.01 -8.62
CA LEU A 51 -9.70 -1.49 -9.43
C LEU A 51 -9.18 -0.73 -10.66
N ALA A 52 -8.23 0.17 -10.47
CA ALA A 52 -7.72 1.01 -11.56
C ALA A 52 -7.07 0.21 -12.69
N MET A 53 -6.28 -0.82 -12.36
CA MET A 53 -5.63 -1.67 -13.36
C MET A 53 -6.65 -2.51 -14.15
N ILE A 54 -7.68 -3.03 -13.48
CA ILE A 54 -8.77 -3.77 -14.15
C ILE A 54 -9.59 -2.84 -15.04
N GLU A 55 -10.04 -1.71 -14.54
CA GLU A 55 -10.85 -0.75 -15.32
C GLU A 55 -10.08 -0.15 -16.50
N LYS A 56 -8.78 0.09 -16.36
CA LYS A 56 -7.94 0.51 -17.48
C LYS A 56 -7.89 -0.55 -18.56
N ALA A 57 -7.69 -1.82 -18.19
CA ALA A 57 -7.67 -2.92 -19.14
C ALA A 57 -9.04 -3.11 -19.84
N GLU A 58 -10.16 -2.90 -19.13
CA GLU A 58 -11.51 -2.88 -19.71
C GLU A 58 -11.65 -1.77 -20.76
N ARG A 59 -11.29 -0.53 -20.39
CA ARG A 59 -11.36 0.62 -21.31
C ARG A 59 -10.50 0.44 -22.56
N GLU A 60 -9.38 -0.23 -22.42
CA GLU A 60 -8.46 -0.54 -23.55
C GLU A 60 -8.89 -1.78 -24.34
N GLY A 61 -9.99 -2.43 -23.96
CA GLY A 61 -10.49 -3.63 -24.64
C GLY A 61 -9.60 -4.87 -24.46
N LYS A 62 -8.71 -4.87 -23.48
CA LYS A 62 -7.79 -5.98 -23.19
C LYS A 62 -8.48 -7.14 -22.47
N ILE A 63 -9.50 -6.83 -21.68
CA ILE A 63 -10.28 -7.80 -20.89
C ILE A 63 -11.76 -7.45 -20.91
N LYS A 64 -12.58 -8.47 -20.66
CA LYS A 64 -14.04 -8.38 -20.46
C LYS A 64 -14.48 -9.31 -19.34
N PRO A 65 -15.64 -9.09 -18.70
CA PRO A 65 -16.16 -9.99 -17.68
C PRO A 65 -16.13 -11.46 -18.13
N GLY A 66 -15.69 -12.35 -17.24
CA GLY A 66 -15.45 -13.76 -17.52
C GLY A 66 -14.00 -14.12 -17.86
N ASP A 67 -13.18 -13.16 -18.26
CA ASP A 67 -11.75 -13.39 -18.49
C ASP A 67 -11.01 -13.70 -17.18
N THR A 68 -9.81 -14.26 -17.31
CA THR A 68 -8.97 -14.65 -16.16
C THR A 68 -7.83 -13.65 -15.97
N ILE A 69 -7.68 -13.19 -14.74
CA ILE A 69 -6.61 -12.32 -14.28
C ILE A 69 -5.58 -13.17 -13.53
N VAL A 70 -4.30 -13.05 -13.89
CA VAL A 70 -3.20 -13.73 -13.20
C VAL A 70 -2.22 -12.70 -12.63
N GLU A 71 -1.78 -12.88 -11.37
CA GLU A 71 -0.75 -12.03 -10.76
C GLU A 71 0.11 -12.85 -9.79
N PRO A 72 1.45 -12.69 -9.82
CA PRO A 72 2.32 -13.29 -8.82
C PRO A 72 2.27 -12.45 -7.53
N THR A 73 1.39 -12.79 -6.61
CA THR A 73 1.21 -12.02 -5.39
C THR A 73 0.61 -12.86 -4.26
N SER A 74 1.05 -12.59 -3.05
CA SER A 74 0.48 -13.16 -1.82
C SER A 74 0.08 -12.08 -0.82
N GLY A 75 0.25 -10.81 -1.21
CA GLY A 75 0.03 -9.65 -0.35
C GLY A 75 -1.30 -8.95 -0.59
N ASN A 76 -1.35 -7.70 -0.18
CA ASN A 76 -2.55 -6.87 -0.27
C ASN A 76 -3.03 -6.65 -1.72
N THR A 77 -2.13 -6.66 -2.69
CA THR A 77 -2.50 -6.58 -4.12
C THR A 77 -3.32 -7.80 -4.54
N GLY A 78 -2.93 -9.01 -4.13
CA GLY A 78 -3.71 -10.22 -4.38
C GLY A 78 -5.11 -10.15 -3.78
N ILE A 79 -5.23 -9.64 -2.55
CA ILE A 79 -6.52 -9.46 -1.89
C ILE A 79 -7.37 -8.42 -2.62
N GLY A 80 -6.80 -7.28 -2.99
CA GLY A 80 -7.48 -6.24 -3.76
C GLY A 80 -7.96 -6.75 -5.13
N LEU A 81 -7.10 -7.48 -5.86
CA LEU A 81 -7.48 -8.09 -7.14
C LEU A 81 -8.56 -9.17 -6.98
N ALA A 82 -8.44 -10.04 -5.96
CA ALA A 82 -9.45 -11.07 -5.71
C ALA A 82 -10.82 -10.46 -5.44
N PHE A 83 -10.88 -9.46 -4.59
CA PHE A 83 -12.08 -8.71 -4.25
C PHE A 83 -12.70 -8.01 -5.48
N VAL A 84 -11.90 -7.29 -6.27
CA VAL A 84 -12.35 -6.60 -7.47
C VAL A 84 -12.81 -7.59 -8.54
N CYS A 85 -12.06 -8.69 -8.76
CA CYS A 85 -12.45 -9.74 -9.70
C CYS A 85 -13.79 -10.37 -9.32
N ALA A 86 -14.00 -10.71 -8.05
CA ALA A 86 -15.27 -11.23 -7.57
C ALA A 86 -16.43 -10.24 -7.82
N ALA A 87 -16.22 -8.95 -7.53
CA ALA A 87 -17.24 -7.93 -7.69
C ALA A 87 -17.58 -7.60 -9.16
N LYS A 88 -16.62 -7.78 -10.08
CA LYS A 88 -16.75 -7.43 -11.52
C LYS A 88 -16.92 -8.64 -12.43
N GLY A 89 -16.97 -9.87 -11.89
CA GLY A 89 -17.21 -11.09 -12.67
C GLY A 89 -15.99 -11.61 -13.44
N TYR A 90 -14.77 -11.35 -12.95
CA TYR A 90 -13.54 -11.94 -13.47
C TYR A 90 -13.14 -13.18 -12.68
N LYS A 91 -12.39 -14.07 -13.32
CA LYS A 91 -11.69 -15.15 -12.62
C LYS A 91 -10.33 -14.62 -12.14
N ALA A 92 -9.90 -15.02 -10.95
CA ALA A 92 -8.61 -14.64 -10.41
C ALA A 92 -7.74 -15.87 -10.15
N VAL A 93 -6.50 -15.85 -10.64
CA VAL A 93 -5.48 -16.89 -10.43
C VAL A 93 -4.26 -16.21 -9.82
N PHE A 94 -3.84 -16.65 -8.63
CA PHE A 94 -2.65 -16.10 -7.98
C PHE A 94 -1.59 -17.17 -7.84
N THR A 95 -0.37 -16.83 -8.26
CA THR A 95 0.79 -17.67 -8.04
C THR A 95 1.55 -17.18 -6.82
N MET A 96 1.94 -18.11 -5.95
CA MET A 96 2.64 -17.77 -4.71
C MET A 96 3.45 -18.96 -4.18
N PRO A 97 4.52 -18.71 -3.39
CA PRO A 97 5.23 -19.78 -2.72
C PRO A 97 4.33 -20.56 -1.75
N GLU A 98 4.52 -21.87 -1.67
CA GLU A 98 3.81 -22.73 -0.70
C GLU A 98 4.06 -22.40 0.76
N THR A 99 5.06 -21.57 1.05
CA THR A 99 5.39 -21.06 2.40
C THR A 99 4.44 -19.96 2.88
N MET A 100 3.56 -19.45 2.02
CA MET A 100 2.57 -18.44 2.42
C MET A 100 1.59 -19.01 3.45
N SER A 101 1.21 -18.18 4.42
CA SER A 101 0.34 -18.61 5.51
C SER A 101 -1.01 -19.13 5.03
N GLN A 102 -1.54 -20.12 5.74
CA GLN A 102 -2.85 -20.70 5.44
C GLN A 102 -3.97 -19.65 5.50
N GLU A 103 -3.85 -18.69 6.43
CA GLU A 103 -4.80 -17.58 6.57
C GLU A 103 -4.91 -16.75 5.29
N ARG A 104 -3.77 -16.38 4.68
CA ARG A 104 -3.75 -15.64 3.40
C ARG A 104 -4.35 -16.44 2.26
N ARG A 105 -4.01 -17.73 2.19
CA ARG A 105 -4.59 -18.62 1.17
C ARG A 105 -6.11 -18.73 1.34
N ASN A 106 -6.59 -18.87 2.56
CA ASN A 106 -8.03 -18.94 2.85
C ASN A 106 -8.75 -17.66 2.48
N LEU A 107 -8.15 -16.50 2.77
CA LEU A 107 -8.73 -15.21 2.42
C LEU A 107 -8.90 -15.03 0.91
N LEU A 108 -7.89 -15.38 0.12
CA LEU A 108 -7.96 -15.32 -1.35
C LEU A 108 -9.00 -16.31 -1.92
N LYS A 109 -9.03 -17.53 -1.38
CA LYS A 109 -10.05 -18.54 -1.76
C LYS A 109 -11.46 -18.13 -1.38
N ALA A 110 -11.65 -17.40 -0.27
CA ALA A 110 -12.94 -16.88 0.13
C ALA A 110 -13.54 -15.89 -0.90
N TYR A 111 -12.70 -15.17 -1.64
CA TYR A 111 -13.11 -14.37 -2.79
C TYR A 111 -13.26 -15.18 -4.09
N GLY A 112 -13.08 -16.51 -4.06
CA GLY A 112 -13.20 -17.36 -5.22
C GLY A 112 -11.94 -17.46 -6.10
N ALA A 113 -10.79 -16.97 -5.62
CA ALA A 113 -9.55 -17.06 -6.38
C ALA A 113 -8.98 -18.48 -6.39
N GLU A 114 -8.41 -18.88 -7.53
CA GLU A 114 -7.57 -20.05 -7.70
C GLU A 114 -6.15 -19.73 -7.26
N LEU A 115 -5.52 -20.65 -6.52
CA LEU A 115 -4.14 -20.50 -6.06
C LEU A 115 -3.25 -21.57 -6.71
N VAL A 116 -2.19 -21.11 -7.36
CA VAL A 116 -1.14 -21.96 -7.91
C VAL A 116 0.10 -21.81 -7.03
N LEU A 117 0.37 -22.85 -6.23
CA LEU A 117 1.50 -22.85 -5.30
C LEU A 117 2.78 -23.28 -6.02
N THR A 118 3.86 -22.56 -5.74
CA THR A 118 5.20 -22.85 -6.26
C THR A 118 6.14 -23.30 -5.13
N PRO A 119 7.24 -24.03 -5.45
CA PRO A 119 8.18 -24.46 -4.42
C PRO A 119 8.69 -23.31 -3.55
N GLY A 120 8.69 -23.52 -2.24
CA GLY A 120 9.15 -22.51 -1.27
C GLY A 120 10.62 -22.09 -1.48
N SER A 121 11.46 -23.01 -1.97
CA SER A 121 12.86 -22.75 -2.31
C SER A 121 13.07 -21.72 -3.42
N GLU A 122 12.09 -21.55 -4.31
CA GLU A 122 12.14 -20.58 -5.40
C GLU A 122 11.60 -19.19 -5.00
N ALA A 123 10.99 -19.08 -3.82
CA ALA A 123 10.40 -17.85 -3.30
C ALA A 123 9.52 -17.13 -4.36
N MET A 124 9.54 -15.79 -4.39
CA MET A 124 8.74 -15.03 -5.37
C MET A 124 9.21 -15.21 -6.82
N LYS A 125 10.47 -15.59 -7.06
CA LYS A 125 10.97 -15.85 -8.41
C LYS A 125 10.21 -16.99 -9.09
N GLY A 126 9.94 -18.07 -8.35
CA GLY A 126 9.12 -19.19 -8.83
C GLY A 126 7.68 -18.78 -9.12
N ALA A 127 7.08 -17.96 -8.27
CA ALA A 127 5.73 -17.45 -8.48
C ALA A 127 5.63 -16.56 -9.74
N ILE A 128 6.59 -15.66 -9.94
CA ILE A 128 6.67 -14.80 -11.14
C ILE A 128 6.81 -15.64 -12.41
N LYS A 129 7.72 -16.62 -12.40
CA LYS A 129 7.90 -17.53 -13.52
C LYS A 129 6.61 -18.26 -13.86
N LYS A 130 5.92 -18.80 -12.84
CA LYS A 130 4.66 -19.54 -13.03
C LYS A 130 3.52 -18.66 -13.54
N ALA A 131 3.40 -17.42 -13.07
CA ALA A 131 2.42 -16.48 -13.60
C ALA A 131 2.64 -16.19 -15.09
N LYS A 132 3.91 -16.00 -15.49
CA LYS A 132 4.28 -15.81 -16.90
C LYS A 132 3.95 -17.02 -17.76
N GLU A 133 4.24 -18.23 -17.30
CA GLU A 133 3.86 -19.48 -17.98
C GLU A 133 2.34 -19.54 -18.22
N LEU A 134 1.54 -19.30 -17.17
CA LEU A 134 0.08 -19.32 -17.28
C LEU A 134 -0.46 -18.25 -18.23
N LYS A 135 0.13 -17.06 -18.21
CA LYS A 135 -0.19 -16.00 -19.15
C LYS A 135 0.08 -16.41 -20.61
N GLU A 136 1.24 -16.99 -20.88
CA GLU A 136 1.64 -17.43 -22.23
C GLU A 136 0.82 -18.62 -22.71
N GLU A 137 0.51 -19.59 -21.84
CA GLU A 137 -0.23 -20.80 -22.16
C GLU A 137 -1.72 -20.55 -22.38
N HIS A 138 -2.34 -19.71 -21.55
CA HIS A 138 -3.79 -19.52 -21.51
C HIS A 138 -4.27 -18.14 -21.96
N GLY A 139 -3.38 -17.20 -22.25
CA GLY A 139 -3.75 -15.85 -22.61
C GLY A 139 -4.32 -15.01 -21.44
N TYR A 140 -4.00 -15.35 -20.20
CA TYR A 140 -4.49 -14.62 -19.03
C TYR A 140 -3.94 -13.20 -19.00
N PHE A 141 -4.74 -12.27 -18.49
CA PHE A 141 -4.29 -10.89 -18.30
C PHE A 141 -3.52 -10.75 -16.99
N GLU A 142 -2.33 -10.16 -17.06
CA GLU A 142 -1.48 -9.86 -15.91
C GLU A 142 -1.44 -8.34 -15.69
N PRO A 143 -1.97 -7.84 -14.56
CA PRO A 143 -2.00 -6.40 -14.24
C PRO A 143 -0.63 -5.75 -14.10
N GLN A 144 0.38 -6.46 -13.59
CA GLN A 144 1.77 -5.98 -13.43
C GLN A 144 1.90 -4.72 -12.56
N GLN A 145 1.58 -4.82 -11.28
CA GLN A 145 1.53 -3.70 -10.35
C GLN A 145 2.78 -2.81 -10.31
N PHE A 146 3.96 -3.34 -10.61
CA PHE A 146 5.23 -2.60 -10.58
C PHE A 146 5.52 -1.79 -11.85
N GLU A 147 4.80 -2.06 -12.94
CA GLU A 147 5.01 -1.45 -14.26
C GLU A 147 3.78 -0.72 -14.78
N ASN A 148 2.59 -1.06 -14.28
CA ASN A 148 1.33 -0.54 -14.81
C ASN A 148 1.11 0.93 -14.41
N PRO A 149 1.03 1.85 -15.38
CA PRO A 149 0.84 3.28 -15.09
C PRO A 149 -0.49 3.61 -14.41
N ALA A 150 -1.51 2.72 -14.49
CA ALA A 150 -2.76 2.90 -13.74
C ALA A 150 -2.53 2.96 -12.21
N ASN A 151 -1.42 2.39 -11.72
CA ASN A 151 -1.07 2.41 -10.30
C ASN A 151 -0.79 3.85 -9.81
N PRO A 152 0.23 4.58 -10.26
CA PRO A 152 0.40 5.97 -9.83
C PRO A 152 -0.76 6.87 -10.28
N GLU A 153 -1.36 6.62 -11.44
CA GLU A 153 -2.47 7.41 -11.97
C GLU A 153 -3.70 7.43 -11.05
N VAL A 154 -4.09 6.30 -10.45
CA VAL A 154 -5.24 6.29 -9.53
C VAL A 154 -4.99 7.13 -8.28
N HIS A 155 -3.76 7.19 -7.79
CA HIS A 155 -3.40 8.05 -6.66
C HIS A 155 -3.35 9.54 -7.03
N GLU A 156 -2.95 9.86 -8.26
CA GLU A 156 -3.06 11.21 -8.82
C GLU A 156 -4.53 11.65 -8.96
N LEU A 157 -5.40 10.74 -9.39
CA LEU A 157 -6.82 11.04 -9.65
C LEU A 157 -7.72 10.95 -8.41
N THR A 158 -7.31 10.24 -7.35
CA THR A 158 -8.16 9.99 -6.18
C THR A 158 -7.49 10.37 -4.86
N THR A 159 -6.46 9.68 -4.43
CA THR A 159 -5.81 9.86 -3.12
C THR A 159 -5.27 11.27 -2.93
N GLY A 160 -4.60 11.82 -3.93
CA GLY A 160 -4.07 13.20 -3.91
C GLY A 160 -5.18 14.25 -3.78
N PRO A 161 -6.20 14.26 -4.66
CA PRO A 161 -7.34 15.16 -4.54
C PRO A 161 -8.12 15.02 -3.22
N GLU A 162 -8.28 13.80 -2.71
CA GLU A 162 -8.89 13.58 -1.39
C GLU A 162 -8.11 14.31 -0.28
N LEU A 163 -6.78 14.25 -0.30
CA LEU A 163 -5.94 14.97 0.66
C LEU A 163 -6.09 16.48 0.52
N LEU A 164 -6.11 17.02 -0.70
CA LEU A 164 -6.35 18.46 -0.90
C LEU A 164 -7.68 18.91 -0.31
N GLN A 165 -8.74 18.14 -0.51
CA GLN A 165 -10.06 18.42 0.05
C GLN A 165 -10.05 18.30 1.59
N GLN A 166 -9.41 17.27 2.14
CA GLN A 166 -9.33 17.04 3.59
C GLN A 166 -8.50 18.09 4.34
N PHE A 167 -7.58 18.75 3.64
CA PHE A 167 -6.73 19.81 4.18
C PHE A 167 -7.08 21.20 3.61
N GLU A 168 -8.30 21.39 3.10
CA GLU A 168 -8.74 22.70 2.62
C GLU A 168 -8.53 23.78 3.67
N GLY A 169 -7.86 24.87 3.31
CA GLY A 169 -7.50 25.96 4.21
C GLY A 169 -6.29 25.69 5.11
N LYS A 170 -5.60 24.57 4.93
CA LYS A 170 -4.35 24.22 5.64
C LYS A 170 -3.25 23.87 4.63
N THR A 171 -2.01 24.15 5.01
CA THR A 171 -0.84 23.75 4.24
C THR A 171 -0.35 22.38 4.72
N ILE A 172 0.01 21.49 3.80
CA ILE A 172 0.77 20.28 4.10
C ILE A 172 2.25 20.61 3.86
N ASP A 173 3.10 20.53 4.89
CA ASP A 173 4.52 20.84 4.79
C ASP A 173 5.36 19.62 4.39
N ALA A 174 4.94 18.41 4.76
CA ALA A 174 5.58 17.17 4.32
C ALA A 174 4.55 16.06 4.10
N PHE A 175 4.75 15.27 3.06
CA PHE A 175 4.01 14.03 2.78
C PHE A 175 4.98 12.85 2.70
N LEU A 176 4.69 11.81 3.47
CA LEU A 176 5.52 10.62 3.52
C LEU A 176 4.73 9.40 3.06
N ALA A 177 5.38 8.51 2.32
CA ALA A 177 4.81 7.20 2.02
C ALA A 177 5.89 6.13 1.89
N GLY A 178 5.59 4.92 2.35
CA GLY A 178 6.41 3.75 2.13
C GLY A 178 6.39 3.32 0.67
N VAL A 179 7.54 2.95 0.14
CA VAL A 179 7.68 2.51 -1.25
C VAL A 179 7.72 0.98 -1.33
N GLY A 180 6.61 0.41 -1.79
CA GLY A 180 6.54 -0.95 -2.33
C GLY A 180 6.59 -0.88 -3.85
N THR A 181 5.49 -0.44 -4.49
CA THR A 181 5.45 -0.13 -5.94
C THR A 181 5.79 1.32 -6.25
N GLY A 182 5.70 2.21 -5.26
CA GLY A 182 5.94 3.65 -5.44
C GLY A 182 4.75 4.44 -6.00
N GLY A 183 3.65 3.78 -6.36
CA GLY A 183 2.50 4.44 -6.96
C GLY A 183 1.86 5.50 -6.08
N THR A 184 1.68 5.20 -4.79
CA THR A 184 1.10 6.16 -3.83
C THR A 184 1.96 7.43 -3.73
N LEU A 185 3.26 7.26 -3.51
CA LEU A 185 4.19 8.39 -3.40
C LEU A 185 4.21 9.24 -4.68
N SER A 186 4.29 8.57 -5.84
CA SER A 186 4.38 9.24 -7.15
C SER A 186 3.09 10.00 -7.49
N GLY A 187 1.95 9.35 -7.37
CA GLY A 187 0.67 9.95 -7.70
C GLY A 187 0.27 11.08 -6.76
N VAL A 188 0.33 10.84 -5.46
CA VAL A 188 0.03 11.87 -4.43
C VAL A 188 1.04 13.00 -4.48
N GLY A 189 2.33 12.66 -4.55
CA GLY A 189 3.42 13.66 -4.59
C GLY A 189 3.26 14.64 -5.75
N LYS A 190 2.88 14.17 -6.93
CA LYS A 190 2.60 15.00 -8.10
C LYS A 190 1.48 16.03 -7.84
N VAL A 191 0.39 15.59 -7.22
CA VAL A 191 -0.75 16.46 -6.89
C VAL A 191 -0.37 17.48 -5.81
N LEU A 192 0.28 17.01 -4.73
CA LEU A 192 0.62 17.87 -3.61
C LEU A 192 1.71 18.88 -3.96
N LYS A 193 2.73 18.53 -4.75
CA LYS A 193 3.75 19.48 -5.21
C LYS A 193 3.19 20.59 -6.12
N LYS A 194 2.13 20.29 -6.85
CA LYS A 194 1.44 21.32 -7.66
C LYS A 194 0.72 22.34 -6.79
N GLU A 195 0.07 21.91 -5.71
CA GLU A 195 -0.68 22.78 -4.80
C GLU A 195 0.23 23.45 -3.77
N TYR A 196 1.20 22.71 -3.24
CA TYR A 196 2.15 23.19 -2.23
C TYR A 196 3.58 23.12 -2.79
N PRO A 197 4.07 24.14 -3.52
CA PRO A 197 5.39 24.08 -4.19
C PRO A 197 6.58 23.82 -3.27
N ASN A 198 6.45 24.13 -1.98
CA ASN A 198 7.49 23.95 -0.96
C ASN A 198 7.29 22.68 -0.10
N ILE A 199 6.35 21.81 -0.44
CA ILE A 199 6.14 20.55 0.27
C ILE A 199 7.34 19.64 0.12
N GLU A 200 7.74 18.97 1.19
CA GLU A 200 8.73 17.90 1.15
C GLU A 200 8.04 16.56 0.94
N ILE A 201 8.42 15.83 -0.10
CA ILE A 201 7.97 14.47 -0.36
C ILE A 201 9.05 13.50 0.11
N VAL A 202 8.70 12.61 1.02
CA VAL A 202 9.66 11.74 1.70
C VAL A 202 9.34 10.27 1.45
N VAL A 203 10.35 9.55 0.98
CA VAL A 203 10.31 8.09 0.85
C VAL A 203 10.52 7.45 2.22
N ILE A 204 9.81 6.37 2.47
CA ILE A 204 10.10 5.47 3.58
C ILE A 204 10.53 4.13 2.99
N GLU A 205 11.72 3.66 3.35
CA GLU A 205 12.23 2.37 2.91
C GLU A 205 12.77 1.54 4.08
N PRO A 206 12.84 0.19 3.93
CA PRO A 206 13.44 -0.67 4.95
C PRO A 206 14.95 -0.41 5.10
N GLU A 207 15.41 -0.22 6.32
CA GLU A 207 16.84 -0.07 6.62
C GLU A 207 17.67 -1.27 6.13
N ALA A 208 17.10 -2.49 6.22
CA ALA A 208 17.77 -3.72 5.78
C ALA A 208 17.75 -3.94 4.25
N SER A 209 17.04 -3.10 3.50
CA SER A 209 16.96 -3.17 2.02
C SER A 209 16.88 -1.77 1.42
N PRO A 210 17.95 -0.93 1.61
CA PRO A 210 17.89 0.50 1.30
C PRO A 210 18.23 0.79 -0.17
N VAL A 211 17.54 0.15 -1.10
CA VAL A 211 17.81 0.21 -2.55
C VAL A 211 17.66 1.62 -3.11
N LEU A 212 16.66 2.38 -2.64
CA LEU A 212 16.43 3.76 -3.11
C LEU A 212 17.48 4.73 -2.57
N SER A 213 18.13 4.38 -1.45
CA SER A 213 19.29 5.10 -0.91
C SER A 213 20.63 4.64 -1.54
N GLY A 214 20.62 3.81 -2.58
CA GLY A 214 21.81 3.31 -3.24
C GLY A 214 22.52 2.12 -2.55
N GLY A 215 21.82 1.48 -1.59
CA GLY A 215 22.30 0.25 -0.93
C GLY A 215 21.83 -1.03 -1.63
N GLU A 216 22.27 -2.17 -1.09
CA GLU A 216 21.92 -3.48 -1.63
C GLU A 216 20.56 -3.98 -1.11
N PRO A 217 19.81 -4.77 -1.91
CA PRO A 217 18.61 -5.43 -1.43
C PRO A 217 18.92 -6.47 -0.36
N GLY A 218 18.10 -6.52 0.68
CA GLY A 218 18.25 -7.46 1.77
C GLY A 218 16.90 -7.94 2.35
N PRO A 219 16.90 -9.03 3.13
CA PRO A 219 15.68 -9.53 3.76
C PRO A 219 15.22 -8.58 4.88
N HIS A 220 13.91 -8.31 4.91
CA HIS A 220 13.29 -7.48 5.93
C HIS A 220 11.85 -7.94 6.24
N LYS A 221 11.26 -7.42 7.33
CA LYS A 221 9.91 -7.79 7.80
C LYS A 221 8.85 -6.74 7.46
N LEU A 222 9.22 -5.62 6.85
CA LEU A 222 8.30 -4.53 6.45
C LEU A 222 7.49 -4.94 5.22
N GLN A 223 6.49 -5.80 5.42
CA GLN A 223 5.65 -6.33 4.35
C GLN A 223 4.98 -5.20 3.56
N GLY A 224 5.09 -5.28 2.22
CA GLY A 224 4.53 -4.27 1.31
C GLY A 224 5.48 -3.12 0.95
N LEU A 225 6.66 -3.04 1.58
CA LEU A 225 7.73 -2.09 1.27
C LEU A 225 8.96 -2.83 0.76
N GLY A 226 9.89 -2.10 0.13
CA GLY A 226 11.22 -2.59 -0.21
C GLY A 226 11.20 -3.79 -1.14
N ALA A 227 10.77 -3.61 -2.38
CA ALA A 227 10.68 -4.67 -3.38
C ALA A 227 12.04 -5.30 -3.78
N GLY A 228 13.15 -4.68 -3.36
CA GLY A 228 14.51 -5.12 -3.71
C GLY A 228 15.00 -4.60 -5.07
N PHE A 229 14.22 -3.75 -5.71
CA PHE A 229 14.55 -3.06 -6.96
C PHE A 229 13.80 -1.72 -7.05
N ILE A 230 14.14 -0.87 -8.01
CA ILE A 230 13.43 0.39 -8.27
C ILE A 230 12.23 0.08 -9.17
N PRO A 231 10.97 0.26 -8.67
CA PRO A 231 9.77 -0.02 -9.47
C PRO A 231 9.61 0.95 -10.65
N GLY A 232 9.10 0.46 -11.80
CA GLY A 232 8.77 1.29 -12.95
C GLY A 232 7.64 2.30 -12.68
N THR A 233 6.80 2.01 -11.69
CA THR A 233 5.71 2.91 -11.23
C THR A 233 6.16 3.98 -10.22
N LEU A 234 7.43 3.98 -9.81
CA LEU A 234 8.01 5.03 -8.97
C LEU A 234 8.61 6.15 -9.83
N ASN A 235 8.13 7.35 -9.66
CA ASN A 235 8.83 8.54 -10.17
C ASN A 235 9.97 8.92 -9.19
N THR A 236 11.20 8.63 -9.58
CA THR A 236 12.39 8.90 -8.75
C THR A 236 12.72 10.38 -8.58
N GLU A 237 12.13 11.25 -9.40
CA GLU A 237 12.30 12.71 -9.31
C GLU A 237 11.28 13.39 -8.39
N ILE A 238 10.30 12.62 -7.84
CA ILE A 238 9.22 13.22 -7.07
C ILE A 238 9.59 13.50 -5.61
N TYR A 239 10.47 12.72 -5.03
CA TYR A 239 10.82 12.81 -3.62
C TYR A 239 12.10 13.62 -3.37
N ASP A 240 12.15 14.24 -2.20
CA ASP A 240 13.21 15.15 -1.80
C ASP A 240 14.18 14.48 -0.80
N SER A 241 13.68 13.54 -0.01
CA SER A 241 14.49 12.81 0.99
C SER A 241 13.97 11.38 1.24
N ILE A 242 14.77 10.59 1.96
CA ILE A 242 14.47 9.19 2.29
C ILE A 242 14.70 8.97 3.79
N ILE A 243 13.73 8.35 4.46
CA ILE A 243 13.86 7.88 5.84
C ILE A 243 13.89 6.35 5.84
N LYS A 244 14.96 5.79 6.37
CA LYS A 244 15.11 4.34 6.57
C LYS A 244 14.52 3.92 7.89
N VAL A 245 13.75 2.82 7.91
CA VAL A 245 13.10 2.31 9.11
C VAL A 245 13.44 0.84 9.33
N GLY A 246 13.89 0.52 10.55
CA GLY A 246 14.18 -0.85 10.98
C GLY A 246 12.93 -1.67 11.26
N ASN A 247 13.07 -3.01 11.21
CA ASN A 247 11.96 -3.93 11.46
C ASN A 247 11.34 -3.75 12.85
N ASP A 248 12.17 -3.74 13.88
CA ASP A 248 11.71 -3.67 15.28
C ASP A 248 11.09 -2.31 15.59
N THR A 249 11.69 -1.24 15.08
CA THR A 249 11.16 0.12 15.18
C THR A 249 9.73 0.23 14.60
N ALA A 250 9.51 -0.33 13.42
CA ALA A 250 8.20 -0.34 12.78
C ALA A 250 7.17 -1.13 13.60
N MET A 251 7.54 -2.32 14.07
CA MET A 251 6.65 -3.17 14.88
C MET A 251 6.33 -2.54 16.24
N GLU A 252 7.32 -1.96 16.91
CA GLU A 252 7.11 -1.25 18.18
C GLU A 252 6.16 -0.07 17.99
N MET A 253 6.36 0.74 16.94
CA MET A 253 5.47 1.87 16.65
C MET A 253 4.04 1.41 16.34
N SER A 254 3.84 0.31 15.62
CA SER A 254 2.50 -0.26 15.40
C SER A 254 1.82 -0.65 16.70
N ARG A 255 2.55 -1.25 17.64
CA ARG A 255 2.02 -1.61 18.96
C ARG A 255 1.70 -0.38 19.82
N ARG A 256 2.58 0.63 19.78
CA ARG A 256 2.39 1.88 20.51
C ARG A 256 1.13 2.62 20.04
N VAL A 257 0.98 2.79 18.72
CA VAL A 257 -0.18 3.53 18.18
C VAL A 257 -1.50 2.77 18.42
N ALA A 258 -1.48 1.45 18.50
CA ALA A 258 -2.64 0.68 18.90
C ALA A 258 -3.06 0.96 20.35
N LYS A 259 -2.09 1.03 21.28
CA LYS A 259 -2.32 1.27 22.71
C LYS A 259 -2.62 2.73 23.02
N GLU A 260 -1.93 3.66 22.38
CA GLU A 260 -1.94 5.09 22.73
C GLU A 260 -2.94 5.90 21.90
N GLU A 261 -3.23 5.48 20.65
CA GLU A 261 -4.15 6.18 19.72
C GLU A 261 -5.43 5.37 19.38
N GLY A 262 -5.48 4.08 19.75
CA GLY A 262 -6.56 3.19 19.35
C GLY A 262 -6.57 2.81 17.88
N ILE A 263 -5.44 2.96 17.19
CA ILE A 263 -5.28 2.67 15.76
C ILE A 263 -4.52 1.36 15.60
N LEU A 264 -5.22 0.28 15.26
CA LEU A 264 -4.61 -1.02 15.01
C LEU A 264 -3.98 -1.04 13.61
N ALA A 265 -2.69 -0.79 13.54
CA ALA A 265 -1.94 -0.58 12.30
C ALA A 265 -1.08 -1.79 11.90
N GLY A 266 -0.91 -2.02 10.59
CA GLY A 266 0.02 -3.02 10.06
C GLY A 266 1.49 -2.60 10.19
N ILE A 267 2.41 -3.50 9.82
CA ILE A 267 3.86 -3.26 10.00
C ILE A 267 4.35 -2.05 9.20
N SER A 268 3.98 -1.94 7.93
CA SER A 268 4.34 -0.79 7.08
C SER A 268 3.69 0.51 7.55
N SER A 269 2.51 0.43 8.20
CA SER A 269 1.85 1.57 8.83
C SER A 269 2.65 2.08 10.03
N GLY A 270 3.20 1.18 10.85
CA GLY A 270 4.11 1.54 11.94
C GLY A 270 5.38 2.25 11.44
N ALA A 271 5.96 1.76 10.34
CA ALA A 271 7.09 2.43 9.70
C ALA A 271 6.70 3.84 9.22
N ALA A 272 5.51 3.99 8.64
CA ALA A 272 5.01 5.29 8.17
C ALA A 272 4.81 6.28 9.32
N ILE A 273 4.22 5.84 10.44
CA ILE A 273 4.01 6.68 11.62
C ILE A 273 5.36 7.08 12.25
N TYR A 274 6.28 6.12 12.39
CA TYR A 274 7.61 6.43 12.93
C TYR A 274 8.31 7.51 12.10
N ALA A 275 8.39 7.34 10.79
CA ALA A 275 9.01 8.30 9.89
C ALA A 275 8.32 9.67 9.93
N ALA A 276 6.98 9.69 9.98
CA ALA A 276 6.21 10.93 10.09
C ALA A 276 6.49 11.67 11.41
N ILE A 277 6.64 10.97 12.53
CA ILE A 277 7.02 11.57 13.82
C ILE A 277 8.44 12.14 13.76
N GLN A 278 9.40 11.43 13.14
CA GLN A 278 10.76 11.98 12.97
C GLN A 278 10.74 13.27 12.15
N LYS A 279 10.03 13.28 11.03
CA LYS A 279 9.86 14.49 10.20
C LYS A 279 9.13 15.61 10.96
N ALA A 280 8.14 15.28 11.77
CA ALA A 280 7.41 16.24 12.58
C ALA A 280 8.30 16.91 13.65
N LYS A 281 9.23 16.17 14.27
CA LYS A 281 10.23 16.71 15.19
C LYS A 281 11.20 17.65 14.48
N GLU A 282 11.63 17.29 13.27
CA GLU A 282 12.51 18.13 12.45
C GLU A 282 11.86 19.46 12.05
N LEU A 283 10.60 19.41 11.60
CA LEU A 283 9.87 20.61 11.15
C LEU A 283 9.40 21.52 12.28
N GLY A 284 9.11 20.95 13.45
CA GLY A 284 8.67 21.69 14.63
C GLY A 284 7.21 22.17 14.57
N LYS A 285 6.82 22.85 15.64
CA LYS A 285 5.46 23.32 15.89
C LYS A 285 4.93 24.25 14.81
N GLY A 286 3.64 24.11 14.49
CA GLY A 286 2.95 24.94 13.48
C GLY A 286 3.06 24.42 12.06
N LYS A 287 3.72 23.28 11.86
CA LYS A 287 3.82 22.57 10.59
C LYS A 287 2.89 21.36 10.54
N THR A 288 2.65 20.84 9.36
CA THR A 288 1.76 19.70 9.12
C THR A 288 2.47 18.61 8.33
N VAL A 289 2.46 17.41 8.89
CA VAL A 289 3.02 16.20 8.29
C VAL A 289 1.88 15.23 8.03
N VAL A 290 1.83 14.65 6.83
CA VAL A 290 0.81 13.68 6.43
C VAL A 290 1.46 12.39 5.94
N THR A 291 0.95 11.27 6.38
CA THR A 291 1.32 9.95 5.86
C THR A 291 0.10 9.06 5.65
N VAL A 292 0.29 7.91 4.98
CA VAL A 292 -0.76 6.92 4.75
C VAL A 292 -0.51 5.66 5.58
N LEU A 293 -1.59 5.06 6.10
CA LEU A 293 -1.56 3.75 6.74
C LEU A 293 -2.12 2.71 5.76
N PRO A 294 -1.24 1.92 5.10
CA PRO A 294 -1.65 1.07 3.98
C PRO A 294 -2.58 -0.08 4.35
N SER A 295 -2.42 -0.66 5.55
CA SER A 295 -3.21 -1.81 6.02
C SER A 295 -3.37 -1.81 7.53
N ASN A 296 -4.40 -2.51 8.04
CA ASN A 296 -4.63 -2.64 9.47
C ASN A 296 -3.81 -3.77 10.11
N GLY A 297 -3.84 -3.84 11.43
CA GLY A 297 -3.11 -4.84 12.21
C GLY A 297 -3.76 -6.23 12.24
N GLU A 298 -5.06 -6.37 12.04
CA GLU A 298 -5.75 -7.66 12.08
C GLU A 298 -5.15 -8.66 11.09
N ARG A 299 -4.70 -8.19 9.95
CA ARG A 299 -4.05 -8.99 8.90
C ARG A 299 -2.69 -9.56 9.32
N TYR A 300 -2.14 -9.13 10.44
CA TYR A 300 -0.82 -9.47 10.95
C TYR A 300 -0.82 -10.10 12.34
N LEU A 301 -2.00 -10.50 12.88
CA LEU A 301 -2.12 -11.09 14.21
C LEU A 301 -1.36 -12.42 14.35
N SER A 302 -1.20 -13.18 13.27
CA SER A 302 -0.41 -14.41 13.22
C SER A 302 1.09 -14.19 12.94
N THR A 303 1.55 -12.94 12.94
CA THR A 303 2.95 -12.57 12.70
C THR A 303 3.60 -12.08 13.99
N PRO A 304 4.95 -11.93 14.04
CA PRO A 304 5.63 -11.35 15.19
C PRO A 304 5.21 -9.93 15.57
N LEU A 305 4.45 -9.24 14.72
CA LEU A 305 3.96 -7.88 15.00
C LEU A 305 3.17 -7.83 16.31
N TYR A 306 2.23 -8.74 16.49
CA TYR A 306 1.36 -8.81 17.67
C TYR A 306 1.53 -10.12 18.45
N SER A 307 2.76 -10.67 18.47
CA SER A 307 3.13 -11.74 19.38
C SER A 307 3.39 -11.12 20.76
N PHE A 308 2.60 -11.52 21.74
CA PHE A 308 2.77 -11.17 23.14
C PHE A 308 3.23 -12.42 23.88
N ASP A 309 4.28 -12.29 24.69
CA ASP A 309 4.69 -13.34 25.61
C ASP A 309 3.65 -13.40 26.74
N ASP A 310 2.87 -14.49 26.80
CA ASP A 310 1.92 -14.80 27.88
C ASP A 310 2.66 -15.37 29.09
#